data_589462b4fbeaa7bfb71c9202242153c7
#
_entry.id   589462b4fbeaa7bfb71c9202242153c7
#
_cell.length_a   1.000
_cell.length_b   1.000
_cell.length_c   1.000
_cell.angle_alpha   90.00
_cell.angle_beta   90.00
_cell.angle_gamma   90.00
#
_symmetry.space_group_name_H-M   'P 1'
#
loop_
_entity.id
_entity.type
_entity.pdbx_description
1 polymer ?
#
loop_
_entity_poly.entity_id
_entity_poly.type
_entity_poly.pdbx_seq_one_letter_code
_entity_poly.pdbx_strand_id
1 'polypeptide(L)'
;MAKLASHVVDLYEAGRVEETRAAFALAEQLVAAGPDEEKHAAIVGFLETVQNVASHRKFGSAPFERLIGPMSQRAWAELNDVWRDKTSLAEVVASETGATLGPRWWQFWRRREKRTPSELLNDVQNPELRRIIEQITRE
;
A
#
# COMPACT_ATOMS: atom_id res chain seq x y z
N MET A 1 7.06 -1.53 -1.75
CA MET A 1 5.83 -0.78 -1.39
C MET A 1 6.05 0.16 -0.19
N ALA A 2 6.69 -0.25 0.91
CA ALA A 2 6.88 0.62 2.09
C ALA A 2 7.63 1.94 1.79
N LYS A 3 8.70 1.91 0.99
CA LYS A 3 9.39 3.15 0.55
C LYS A 3 8.49 4.08 -0.25
N LEU A 4 7.66 3.52 -1.14
CA LEU A 4 6.67 4.29 -1.89
C LEU A 4 5.64 4.94 -0.94
N ALA A 5 5.15 4.19 0.04
CA ALA A 5 4.19 4.70 1.00
C ALA A 5 4.76 5.87 1.83
N SER A 6 5.99 5.75 2.32
CA SER A 6 6.66 6.85 3.03
C SER A 6 6.84 8.07 2.13
N HIS A 7 7.28 7.87 0.88
CA HIS A 7 7.43 8.95 -0.08
C HIS A 7 6.10 9.66 -0.40
N VAL A 8 5.01 8.91 -0.49
CA VAL A 8 3.66 9.47 -0.72
C VAL A 8 3.20 10.35 0.44
N VAL A 9 3.54 9.99 1.67
CA VAL A 9 3.28 10.85 2.84
C VAL A 9 4.12 12.13 2.79
N ASP A 10 5.37 12.05 2.37
CA ASP A 10 6.25 13.21 2.18
C ASP A 10 5.77 14.11 1.04
N LEU A 11 5.28 13.54 -0.07
CA LEU A 11 4.65 14.29 -1.17
C LEU A 11 3.43 15.07 -0.69
N TYR A 12 2.58 14.43 0.11
CA TYR A 12 1.42 15.11 0.68
C TYR A 12 1.83 16.28 1.58
N GLU A 13 2.82 16.07 2.45
CA GLU A 13 3.36 17.12 3.33
C GLU A 13 3.97 18.29 2.53
N ALA A 14 4.56 18.00 1.38
CA ALA A 14 5.08 19.00 0.43
C ALA A 14 4.00 19.70 -0.42
N GLY A 15 2.71 19.36 -0.24
CA GLY A 15 1.61 19.93 -1.01
C GLY A 15 1.44 19.36 -2.43
N ARG A 16 2.15 18.28 -2.77
CA ARG A 16 2.07 17.61 -4.08
C ARG A 16 0.88 16.63 -4.09
N VAL A 17 -0.32 17.18 -4.03
CA VAL A 17 -1.57 16.42 -3.85
C VAL A 17 -1.89 15.53 -5.05
N GLU A 18 -1.57 15.97 -6.27
CA GLU A 18 -1.90 15.19 -7.48
C GLU A 18 -1.06 13.91 -7.58
N GLU A 19 0.22 13.99 -7.25
CA GLU A 19 1.09 12.79 -7.22
C GLU A 19 0.67 11.84 -6.09
N THR A 20 0.28 12.40 -4.94
CA THR A 20 -0.30 11.62 -3.85
C THR A 20 -1.57 10.90 -4.32
N ARG A 21 -2.47 11.61 -5.01
CA ARG A 21 -3.70 11.05 -5.57
C ARG A 21 -3.43 9.93 -6.58
N ALA A 22 -2.44 10.11 -7.46
CA ALA A 22 -2.05 9.10 -8.44
C ALA A 22 -1.59 7.79 -7.77
N ALA A 23 -0.83 7.89 -6.69
CA ALA A 23 -0.39 6.70 -5.93
C ALA A 23 -1.56 5.95 -5.29
N PHE A 24 -2.56 6.66 -4.74
CA PHE A 24 -3.76 6.03 -4.21
C PHE A 24 -4.65 5.42 -5.30
N ALA A 25 -4.77 6.07 -6.47
CA ALA A 25 -5.48 5.51 -7.61
C ALA A 25 -4.86 4.19 -8.09
N LEU A 26 -3.55 4.09 -8.02
CA LEU A 26 -2.83 2.87 -8.30
C LEU A 26 -3.11 1.77 -7.27
N ALA A 27 -3.01 2.09 -5.99
CA ALA A 27 -3.34 1.14 -4.93
C ALA A 27 -4.78 0.62 -5.10
N GLU A 28 -5.73 1.49 -5.45
CA GLU A 28 -7.11 1.14 -5.76
C GLU A 28 -7.22 0.12 -6.89
N GLN A 29 -6.48 0.30 -8.00
CA GLN A 29 -6.47 -0.65 -9.12
C GLN A 29 -5.92 -2.01 -8.69
N LEU A 30 -4.86 -2.04 -7.89
CA LEU A 30 -4.27 -3.27 -7.38
C LEU A 30 -5.23 -4.02 -6.45
N VAL A 31 -5.94 -3.30 -5.58
CA VAL A 31 -6.95 -3.90 -4.69
C VAL A 31 -8.14 -4.42 -5.49
N ALA A 32 -8.58 -3.68 -6.52
CA ALA A 32 -9.76 -4.05 -7.31
C ALA A 32 -9.52 -5.26 -8.23
N ALA A 33 -8.40 -5.29 -8.94
CA ALA A 33 -8.19 -6.21 -10.06
C ALA A 33 -6.84 -6.93 -10.03
N GLY A 34 -5.96 -6.66 -9.07
CA GLY A 34 -4.66 -7.31 -8.95
C GLY A 34 -4.80 -8.79 -8.53
N PRO A 35 -3.79 -9.62 -8.83
CA PRO A 35 -3.62 -10.92 -8.19
C PRO A 35 -3.52 -10.79 -6.67
N ASP A 36 -3.79 -11.84 -5.92
CA ASP A 36 -3.81 -11.82 -4.45
C ASP A 36 -2.52 -11.29 -3.83
N GLU A 37 -1.37 -11.57 -4.43
CA GLU A 37 -0.08 -11.02 -3.98
C GLU A 37 0.01 -9.50 -4.13
N GLU A 38 -0.52 -8.96 -5.22
CA GLU A 38 -0.52 -7.52 -5.50
C GLU A 38 -1.54 -6.80 -4.61
N LYS A 39 -2.72 -7.38 -4.40
CA LYS A 39 -3.71 -6.89 -3.42
C LYS A 39 -3.09 -6.81 -2.04
N HIS A 40 -2.41 -7.87 -1.62
CA HIS A 40 -1.72 -7.90 -0.34
C HIS A 40 -0.64 -6.81 -0.25
N ALA A 41 0.17 -6.65 -1.29
CA ALA A 41 1.19 -5.61 -1.33
C ALA A 41 0.57 -4.20 -1.26
N ALA A 42 -0.58 -3.99 -1.89
CA ALA A 42 -1.30 -2.73 -1.83
C ALA A 42 -1.88 -2.47 -0.42
N ILE A 43 -2.47 -3.47 0.21
CA ILE A 43 -3.09 -3.32 1.54
C ILE A 43 -2.02 -3.17 2.62
N VAL A 44 -1.14 -4.15 2.78
CA VAL A 44 -0.15 -4.19 3.88
C VAL A 44 1.07 -3.35 3.54
N GLY A 45 1.59 -3.47 2.31
CA GLY A 45 2.81 -2.78 1.91
C GLY A 45 2.62 -1.29 1.60
N PHE A 46 1.41 -0.85 1.27
CA PHE A 46 1.11 0.54 0.95
C PHE A 46 0.12 1.16 1.93
N LEU A 47 -1.15 0.74 1.98
CA LEU A 47 -2.17 1.40 2.80
C LEU A 47 -1.82 1.38 4.30
N GLU A 48 -1.43 0.23 4.82
CA GLU A 48 -0.98 0.09 6.22
C GLU A 48 0.23 0.98 6.52
N THR A 49 1.23 0.97 5.63
CA THR A 49 2.43 1.80 5.82
C THR A 49 2.09 3.29 5.75
N VAL A 50 1.19 3.73 4.87
CA VAL A 50 0.72 5.12 4.83
C VAL A 50 0.06 5.50 6.15
N GLN A 51 -0.84 4.66 6.69
CA GLN A 51 -1.47 4.91 7.98
C GLN A 51 -0.44 5.06 9.09
N ASN A 52 0.51 4.13 9.15
CA ASN A 52 1.56 4.13 10.16
C ASN A 52 2.44 5.38 10.06
N VAL A 53 3.02 5.67 8.90
CA VAL A 53 3.89 6.83 8.71
C VAL A 53 3.14 8.14 8.97
N ALA A 54 1.92 8.27 8.45
CA ALA A 54 1.09 9.46 8.63
C ALA A 54 0.68 9.68 10.10
N SER A 55 0.47 8.61 10.87
CA SER A 55 0.14 8.72 12.30
C SER A 55 1.22 9.42 13.12
N HIS A 56 2.48 9.36 12.65
CA HIS A 56 3.61 10.07 13.27
C HIS A 56 3.79 11.51 12.76
N ARG A 57 2.94 11.97 11.83
CA ARG A 57 2.91 13.35 11.35
C ARG A 57 1.83 14.16 12.05
N LYS A 58 1.99 15.49 12.08
CA LYS A 58 1.04 16.39 12.72
C LYS A 58 -0.38 16.32 12.16
N PHE A 59 -0.51 16.00 10.87
CA PHE A 59 -1.80 15.90 10.17
C PHE A 59 -2.48 14.53 10.31
N GLY A 60 -1.76 13.48 10.77
CA GLY A 60 -2.30 12.14 10.92
C GLY A 60 -2.69 11.46 9.60
N SER A 61 -3.42 10.34 9.68
CA SER A 61 -3.87 9.59 8.51
C SER A 61 -5.21 10.06 7.91
N ALA A 62 -6.00 10.83 8.66
CA ALA A 62 -7.34 11.27 8.24
C ALA A 62 -7.41 12.00 6.88
N PRO A 63 -6.45 12.86 6.50
CA PRO A 63 -6.50 13.51 5.18
C PRO A 63 -6.46 12.55 4.00
N PHE A 64 -5.84 11.38 4.15
CA PHE A 64 -5.71 10.39 3.10
C PHE A 64 -7.03 9.65 2.80
N GLU A 65 -7.97 9.62 3.74
CA GLU A 65 -9.29 8.98 3.55
C GLU A 65 -10.05 9.55 2.35
N ARG A 66 -9.81 10.81 2.00
CA ARG A 66 -10.42 11.46 0.83
C ARG A 66 -9.78 11.06 -0.50
N LEU A 67 -8.63 10.41 -0.46
CA LEU A 67 -7.87 9.98 -1.64
C LEU A 67 -8.10 8.50 -1.94
N ILE A 68 -8.72 7.78 -1.03
CA ILE A 68 -8.95 6.34 -1.11
C ILE A 68 -10.17 6.07 -1.98
N GLY A 69 -10.02 5.19 -2.96
CA GLY A 69 -11.13 4.72 -3.79
C GLY A 69 -12.02 3.71 -3.07
N PRO A 70 -13.20 3.41 -3.63
CA PRO A 70 -14.22 2.59 -2.98
C PRO A 70 -13.77 1.16 -2.65
N MET A 71 -12.89 0.58 -3.45
CA MET A 71 -12.39 -0.78 -3.22
C MET A 71 -11.40 -0.84 -2.05
N SER A 72 -10.60 0.21 -1.88
CA SER A 72 -9.63 0.33 -0.79
C SER A 72 -10.23 0.85 0.52
N GLN A 73 -11.43 1.45 0.50
CA GLN A 73 -12.07 2.01 1.70
C GLN A 73 -12.33 0.94 2.77
N ARG A 74 -12.75 -0.25 2.36
CA ARG A 74 -12.97 -1.35 3.29
C ARG A 74 -11.67 -1.76 3.96
N ALA A 75 -10.61 -2.02 3.18
CA ALA A 75 -9.31 -2.39 3.70
C ALA A 75 -8.75 -1.30 4.64
N TRP A 76 -8.93 -0.03 4.29
CA TRP A 76 -8.51 1.10 5.14
C TRP A 76 -9.23 1.12 6.49
N ALA A 77 -10.54 0.90 6.49
CA ALA A 77 -11.33 0.85 7.73
C ALA A 77 -10.92 -0.33 8.63
N GLU A 78 -10.72 -1.52 8.02
CA GLU A 78 -10.27 -2.71 8.72
C GLU A 78 -8.86 -2.54 9.30
N LEU A 79 -7.94 -1.88 8.56
CA LEU A 79 -6.61 -1.50 9.08
C LEU A 79 -6.69 -0.54 10.27
N ASN A 80 -7.61 0.43 10.24
CA ASN A 80 -7.87 1.30 11.41
C ASN A 80 -8.30 0.50 12.64
N ASP A 81 -9.08 -0.57 12.46
CA ASP A 81 -9.48 -1.45 13.55
C ASP A 81 -8.32 -2.31 14.08
N VAL A 82 -7.37 -2.70 13.22
CA VAL A 82 -6.10 -3.33 13.65
C VAL A 82 -5.33 -2.40 14.58
N TRP A 83 -5.17 -1.11 14.22
CA TRP A 83 -4.47 -0.14 15.06
C TRP A 83 -5.18 0.15 16.38
N ARG A 84 -6.46 -0.17 16.49
CA ARG A 84 -7.25 -0.08 17.73
C ARG A 84 -7.34 -1.40 18.50
N ASP A 85 -6.50 -2.38 18.16
CA ASP A 85 -6.51 -3.74 18.74
C ASP A 85 -7.85 -4.49 18.61
N LYS A 86 -8.63 -4.20 17.57
CA LYS A 86 -9.93 -4.84 17.35
C LYS A 86 -9.87 -6.03 16.41
N THR A 87 -8.91 -6.05 15.48
CA THR A 87 -8.80 -7.04 14.42
C THR A 87 -7.33 -7.35 14.16
N SER A 88 -6.98 -8.58 13.81
CA SER A 88 -5.61 -8.91 13.40
C SER A 88 -5.35 -8.53 11.94
N LEU A 89 -4.11 -8.13 11.61
CA LEU A 89 -3.73 -7.81 10.24
C LEU A 89 -3.92 -9.01 9.28
N ALA A 90 -3.75 -10.24 9.78
CA ALA A 90 -3.98 -11.45 9.00
C ALA A 90 -5.46 -11.59 8.59
N GLU A 91 -6.40 -11.21 9.45
CA GLU A 91 -7.84 -11.22 9.15
C GLU A 91 -8.20 -10.18 8.09
N VAL A 92 -7.61 -8.97 8.16
CA VAL A 92 -7.82 -7.94 7.14
C VAL A 92 -7.40 -8.45 5.75
N VAL A 93 -6.20 -9.00 5.65
CA VAL A 93 -5.69 -9.53 4.39
C VAL A 93 -6.53 -10.69 3.88
N ALA A 94 -6.95 -11.61 4.75
CA ALA A 94 -7.81 -12.73 4.38
C ALA A 94 -9.16 -12.28 3.83
N SER A 95 -9.77 -11.23 4.41
CA SER A 95 -11.06 -10.70 3.97
C SER A 95 -11.00 -10.08 2.57
N GLU A 96 -9.90 -9.46 2.20
CA GLU A 96 -9.73 -8.78 0.91
C GLU A 96 -9.22 -9.70 -0.21
N THR A 97 -8.42 -10.71 0.13
CA THR A 97 -7.85 -11.64 -0.87
C THR A 97 -8.64 -12.93 -1.02
N GLY A 98 -9.56 -13.23 -0.10
CA GLY A 98 -10.25 -14.52 -0.06
C GLY A 98 -9.33 -15.70 0.30
N ALA A 99 -8.07 -15.42 0.64
CA ALA A 99 -7.07 -16.42 0.97
C ALA A 99 -7.12 -16.77 2.45
N THR A 100 -7.21 -18.05 2.76
CA THR A 100 -6.88 -18.55 4.09
C THR A 100 -5.36 -18.49 4.27
N LEU A 101 -4.88 -17.43 4.91
CA LEU A 101 -3.46 -17.25 5.18
C LEU A 101 -3.02 -18.29 6.22
N GLY A 102 -2.40 -19.36 5.73
CA GLY A 102 -1.72 -20.31 6.60
C GLY A 102 -0.53 -19.65 7.33
N PRO A 103 -0.05 -20.25 8.45
CA PRO A 103 0.98 -19.65 9.33
C PRO A 103 2.34 -19.37 8.66
N ARG A 104 2.50 -19.63 7.37
CA ARG A 104 3.75 -19.48 6.60
C ARG A 104 3.83 -18.23 5.73
N TRP A 105 2.77 -17.43 5.62
CA TRP A 105 2.75 -16.28 4.70
C TRP A 105 3.81 -15.21 5.03
N TRP A 106 4.10 -14.95 6.31
CA TRP A 106 5.14 -14.01 6.73
C TRP A 106 6.58 -14.46 6.38
N GLN A 107 6.81 -15.77 6.18
CA GLN A 107 8.12 -16.30 5.75
C GLN A 107 8.38 -16.00 4.27
N PHE A 108 7.33 -15.89 3.46
CA PHE A 108 7.40 -15.51 2.06
C PHE A 108 7.89 -14.06 1.89
N TRP A 109 7.45 -13.16 2.77
CA TRP A 109 7.86 -11.76 2.78
C TRP A 109 9.32 -11.56 3.17
N ARG A 110 9.84 -12.28 4.14
CA ARG A 110 11.26 -12.21 4.51
C ARG A 110 12.20 -12.61 3.39
N ARG A 111 11.78 -13.44 2.44
CA ARG A 111 12.57 -13.78 1.24
C ARG A 111 12.53 -12.70 0.17
N ARG A 112 11.44 -11.93 0.08
CA ARG A 112 11.25 -10.86 -0.93
C ARG A 112 11.92 -9.53 -0.58
N GLU A 113 12.16 -9.23 0.68
CA GLU A 113 12.87 -8.01 1.10
C GLU A 113 14.29 -7.87 0.51
N LYS A 114 14.82 -8.93 -0.12
CA LYS A 114 16.12 -8.92 -0.79
C LYS A 114 16.06 -8.57 -2.29
N ARG A 115 14.86 -8.36 -2.87
CA ARG A 115 14.77 -7.94 -4.26
C ARG A 115 15.05 -6.45 -4.38
N THR A 116 15.93 -6.10 -5.31
CA THR A 116 16.23 -4.70 -5.61
C THR A 116 15.03 -4.03 -6.28
N PRO A 117 14.89 -2.69 -6.18
CA PRO A 117 13.83 -1.94 -6.88
C PRO A 117 13.77 -2.24 -8.38
N SER A 118 14.92 -2.52 -9.00
CA SER A 118 15.04 -2.87 -10.43
C SER A 118 14.41 -4.23 -10.76
N GLU A 119 14.47 -5.20 -9.85
CA GLU A 119 13.86 -6.52 -10.04
C GLU A 119 12.34 -6.47 -9.86
N LEU A 120 11.84 -5.60 -9.00
CA LEU A 120 10.41 -5.34 -8.85
C LEU A 120 9.82 -4.65 -10.08
N LEU A 121 10.60 -3.77 -10.74
CA LEU A 121 10.19 -3.10 -11.97
C LEU A 121 10.00 -4.04 -13.17
N ASN A 122 10.75 -5.14 -13.23
CA ASN A 122 10.63 -6.11 -14.31
C ASN A 122 9.32 -6.93 -14.26
N ASP A 123 8.75 -7.10 -13.07
CA ASP A 123 7.49 -7.83 -12.88
C ASP A 123 6.25 -6.94 -13.09
N VAL A 124 6.43 -5.62 -13.19
CA VAL A 124 5.32 -4.67 -13.39
C VAL A 124 4.94 -4.59 -14.86
N GLN A 125 3.84 -5.23 -15.25
CA GLN A 125 3.34 -5.25 -16.63
C GLN A 125 2.65 -3.94 -17.05
N ASN A 126 2.28 -3.07 -16.11
CA ASN A 126 1.60 -1.81 -16.43
C ASN A 126 2.62 -0.71 -16.75
N PRO A 127 2.65 -0.14 -17.99
CA PRO A 127 3.65 0.84 -18.42
C PRO A 127 3.55 2.19 -17.66
N GLU A 128 2.37 2.61 -17.21
CA GLU A 128 2.22 3.84 -16.44
C GLU A 128 2.81 3.70 -15.04
N LEU A 129 2.61 2.56 -14.42
CA LEU A 129 3.18 2.17 -13.15
C LEU A 129 4.71 2.19 -13.20
N ARG A 130 5.27 1.63 -14.27
CA ARG A 130 6.70 1.61 -14.51
C ARG A 130 7.29 3.02 -14.57
N ARG A 131 6.62 3.94 -15.28
CA ARG A 131 7.04 5.35 -15.38
C ARG A 131 7.04 6.05 -14.03
N ILE A 132 5.99 5.87 -13.22
CA ILE A 132 5.88 6.50 -11.88
C ILE A 132 6.98 5.99 -10.96
N ILE A 133 7.25 4.67 -10.95
CA ILE A 133 8.30 4.08 -10.12
C ILE A 133 9.70 4.52 -10.59
N GLU A 134 9.96 4.56 -11.91
CA GLU A 134 11.22 5.05 -12.47
C GLU A 134 11.46 6.53 -12.13
N GLN A 135 10.42 7.33 -12.10
CA GLN A 135 10.51 8.76 -11.75
C GLN A 135 10.85 8.97 -10.28
N ILE A 136 10.25 8.17 -9.40
CA ILE A 136 10.50 8.18 -7.94
C ILE A 136 11.89 7.63 -7.60
N THR A 137 12.44 6.73 -8.41
CA THR A 137 13.74 6.09 -8.13
C THR A 137 14.92 6.94 -8.61
N ARG A 138 14.68 7.96 -9.45
CA ARG A 138 15.71 8.87 -9.99
C ARG A 138 16.00 10.11 -9.12
N GLU A 139 15.12 10.40 -8.15
CA GLU A 139 15.31 11.45 -7.13
C GLU A 139 15.95 10.85 -5.85
#